data_a1ef3c07dbbb5c031ed1c8f3409e0a5b
#
_entry.id   a1ef3c07dbbb5c031ed1c8f3409e0a5b
#
_cell.length_a   1.000
_cell.length_b   1.000
_cell.length_c   1.000
_cell.angle_alpha   90.00
_cell.angle_beta   90.00
_cell.angle_gamma   90.00
#
_symmetry.space_group_name_H-M   'P 1'
#
loop_
_entity.id
_entity.type
_entity.pdbx_description
1 polymer ?
#
loop_
_entity_poly.entity_id
_entity_poly.type
_entity_poly.pdbx_seq_one_letter_code
_entity_poly.pdbx_strand_id
1 'polypeptide(L)'
;MIKKKKENHVVFLLDQTGSMESCKGDTIGGFNNFLKEQKEKKGDSLKFSLTLFNSAKVEKRYVGIDIKKVKKLDDKNYIPSNLTPLWDAVGNTIQEFAKDKDVFFIILTDGYENFSKEFKAAAVKRLITDKEKNFGWKFLYLGADVGSFHDAQSVGIGLHFKVDKSNMGETYACVSQSVSDYRDTGDIKYEDKK
;
A
#
# COMPACT_ATOMS: atom_id res chain seq x y z
N MET A 1 -23.20 25.72 6.96
CA MET A 1 -22.90 24.30 7.28
C MET A 1 -21.40 24.12 7.24
N ILE A 2 -20.76 23.84 8.35
CA ILE A 2 -19.31 23.51 8.41
C ILE A 2 -19.19 22.12 7.76
N LYS A 3 -18.60 22.03 6.55
CA LYS A 3 -18.26 20.73 5.96
C LYS A 3 -17.37 19.99 6.96
N LYS A 4 -17.85 18.86 7.49
CA LYS A 4 -17.05 17.99 8.35
C LYS A 4 -15.79 17.64 7.56
N LYS A 5 -14.64 18.01 8.08
CA LYS A 5 -13.34 17.77 7.44
C LYS A 5 -13.20 16.26 7.24
N LYS A 6 -13.07 15.82 5.98
CA LYS A 6 -12.90 14.39 5.68
C LYS A 6 -11.50 13.99 6.11
N GLU A 7 -11.40 13.07 7.06
CA GLU A 7 -10.12 12.53 7.47
C GLU A 7 -9.77 11.36 6.53
N ASN A 8 -8.96 11.66 5.53
CA ASN A 8 -8.47 10.62 4.61
C ASN A 8 -7.45 9.74 5.34
N HIS A 9 -7.58 8.42 5.25
CA HIS A 9 -6.65 7.47 5.82
C HIS A 9 -6.04 6.60 4.71
N VAL A 10 -4.73 6.68 4.56
CA VAL A 10 -3.95 5.80 3.68
C VAL A 10 -3.22 4.78 4.53
N VAL A 11 -3.42 3.50 4.21
CA VAL A 11 -2.69 2.37 4.77
C VAL A 11 -1.76 1.84 3.69
N PHE A 12 -0.45 1.94 3.90
CA PHE A 12 0.56 1.50 2.97
C PHE A 12 1.23 0.22 3.49
N LEU A 13 1.02 -0.88 2.78
CA LEU A 13 1.67 -2.16 3.00
C LEU A 13 2.83 -2.29 2.01
N LEU A 14 4.06 -2.17 2.50
CA LEU A 14 5.27 -2.18 1.70
C LEU A 14 6.07 -3.46 1.94
N ASP A 15 6.33 -4.16 0.86
CA ASP A 15 7.17 -5.35 0.85
C ASP A 15 8.60 -5.02 1.27
N GLN A 16 9.14 -5.81 2.20
CA GLN A 16 10.52 -5.80 2.66
C GLN A 16 11.14 -7.20 2.55
N THR A 17 10.72 -7.99 1.56
CA THR A 17 11.25 -9.33 1.32
C THR A 17 12.56 -9.29 0.53
N GLY A 18 13.27 -10.43 0.45
CA GLY A 18 14.60 -10.47 -0.15
C GLY A 18 14.67 -10.05 -1.61
N SER A 19 13.60 -10.24 -2.39
CA SER A 19 13.52 -9.83 -3.80
C SER A 19 13.62 -8.30 -3.97
N MET A 20 13.12 -7.52 -3.00
CA MET A 20 13.20 -6.06 -3.00
C MET A 20 14.62 -5.50 -2.89
N GLU A 21 15.64 -6.33 -2.58
CA GLU A 21 17.02 -5.87 -2.51
C GLU A 21 17.51 -5.31 -3.87
N SER A 22 17.04 -5.91 -4.98
CA SER A 22 17.41 -5.48 -6.34
C SER A 22 16.94 -4.07 -6.71
N CYS A 23 15.89 -3.56 -6.04
CA CYS A 23 15.33 -2.22 -6.26
C CYS A 23 15.30 -1.37 -4.96
N LYS A 24 16.08 -1.74 -3.94
CA LYS A 24 16.07 -1.10 -2.63
C LYS A 24 16.27 0.42 -2.68
N GLY A 25 17.33 0.86 -3.37
CA GLY A 25 17.64 2.29 -3.48
C GLY A 25 16.51 3.09 -4.12
N ASP A 26 15.94 2.55 -5.19
CA ASP A 26 14.83 3.18 -5.92
C ASP A 26 13.53 3.15 -5.09
N THR A 27 13.30 2.09 -4.32
CA THR A 27 12.18 2.01 -3.37
C THR A 27 12.30 3.08 -2.29
N ILE A 28 13.48 3.25 -1.68
CA ILE A 28 13.74 4.29 -0.68
C ILE A 28 13.54 5.68 -1.30
N GLY A 29 14.13 5.92 -2.46
CA GLY A 29 14.04 7.20 -3.18
C GLY A 29 12.59 7.54 -3.55
N GLY A 30 11.89 6.59 -4.15
CA GLY A 30 10.49 6.74 -4.56
C GLY A 30 9.54 6.97 -3.38
N PHE A 31 9.66 6.18 -2.31
CA PHE A 31 8.87 6.41 -1.10
C PHE A 31 9.12 7.79 -0.48
N ASN A 32 10.37 8.23 -0.45
CA ASN A 32 10.72 9.53 0.12
C ASN A 32 10.21 10.70 -0.73
N ASN A 33 10.18 10.56 -2.06
CA ASN A 33 9.56 11.53 -2.96
C ASN A 33 8.04 11.57 -2.77
N PHE A 34 7.39 10.41 -2.73
CA PHE A 34 5.96 10.30 -2.38
C PHE A 34 5.66 11.02 -1.05
N LEU A 35 6.43 10.76 0.00
CA LEU A 35 6.26 11.46 1.28
C LEU A 35 6.38 12.96 1.16
N LYS A 36 7.37 13.46 0.40
CA LYS A 36 7.57 14.89 0.19
C LYS A 36 6.35 15.52 -0.46
N GLU A 37 5.89 14.95 -1.57
CA GLU A 37 4.74 15.45 -2.32
C GLU A 37 3.47 15.48 -1.47
N GLN A 38 3.20 14.38 -0.74
CA GLN A 38 2.01 14.30 0.10
C GLN A 38 2.06 15.23 1.33
N LYS A 39 3.24 15.55 1.85
CA LYS A 39 3.42 16.54 2.94
C LYS A 39 3.24 17.97 2.46
N GLU A 40 3.66 18.27 1.23
CA GLU A 40 3.56 19.60 0.60
C GLU A 40 2.17 19.87 0.04
N LYS A 41 1.36 18.82 -0.21
CA LYS A 41 0.01 18.97 -0.74
C LYS A 41 -0.85 19.76 0.25
N LYS A 42 -1.40 20.88 -0.25
CA LYS A 42 -2.36 21.71 0.50
C LYS A 42 -3.70 21.02 0.65
N GLY A 43 -4.44 21.36 1.69
CA GLY A 43 -5.78 20.82 1.95
C GLY A 43 -5.87 20.02 3.24
N ASP A 44 -6.73 19.01 3.26
CA ASP A 44 -7.00 18.22 4.47
C ASP A 44 -5.81 17.38 4.92
N SER A 45 -5.71 17.17 6.25
CA SER A 45 -4.70 16.30 6.82
C SER A 45 -4.87 14.87 6.29
N LEU A 46 -3.75 14.18 6.06
CA LEU A 46 -3.72 12.77 5.69
C LEU A 46 -3.28 11.94 6.88
N LYS A 47 -4.16 11.07 7.35
CA LYS A 47 -3.82 10.01 8.29
C LYS A 47 -3.08 8.91 7.52
N PHE A 48 -1.93 8.49 8.02
CA PHE A 48 -1.05 7.56 7.32
C PHE A 48 -0.62 6.42 8.22
N SER A 49 -0.66 5.22 7.69
CA SER A 49 -0.12 4.01 8.30
C SER A 49 0.88 3.36 7.35
N LEU A 50 1.99 2.87 7.88
CA LEU A 50 3.01 2.13 7.14
C LEU A 50 3.30 0.82 7.84
N THR A 51 3.07 -0.26 7.14
CA THR A 51 3.47 -1.61 7.55
C THR A 51 4.52 -2.14 6.58
N LEU A 52 5.66 -2.57 7.10
CA LEU A 52 6.67 -3.32 6.34
C LEU A 52 6.52 -4.80 6.65
N PHE A 53 6.66 -5.67 5.66
CA PHE A 53 6.49 -7.10 5.89
C PHE A 53 7.54 -7.97 5.20
N ASN A 54 7.92 -9.03 5.88
CA ASN A 54 8.61 -10.21 5.37
C ASN A 54 8.27 -11.43 6.25
N SER A 55 8.82 -12.62 5.96
CA SER A 55 8.49 -13.82 6.73
C SER A 55 9.06 -13.87 8.14
N ALA A 56 9.97 -12.96 8.51
CA ALA A 56 10.46 -12.84 9.88
C ALA A 56 9.57 -11.94 10.75
N LYS A 57 8.97 -10.89 10.16
CA LYS A 57 8.13 -9.94 10.89
C LYS A 57 7.17 -9.16 9.99
N VAL A 58 6.05 -8.74 10.58
CA VAL A 58 5.18 -7.69 10.09
C VAL A 58 5.39 -6.48 11.00
N GLU A 59 6.08 -5.45 10.50
CA GLU A 59 6.46 -4.27 11.28
C GLU A 59 5.50 -3.13 11.04
N LYS A 60 4.65 -2.83 12.01
CA LYS A 60 3.78 -1.64 12.03
C LYS A 60 4.60 -0.41 12.38
N ARG A 61 5.18 0.23 11.38
CA ARG A 61 6.07 1.37 11.59
C ARG A 61 5.33 2.64 12.00
N TYR A 62 4.17 2.86 11.40
CA TYR A 62 3.26 3.95 11.74
C TYR A 62 1.83 3.46 11.70
N VAL A 63 1.02 3.89 12.65
CA VAL A 63 -0.41 3.54 12.76
C VAL A 63 -1.22 4.81 12.92
N GLY A 64 -1.89 5.23 11.85
CA GLY A 64 -2.85 6.34 11.86
C GLY A 64 -2.30 7.70 12.30
N ILE A 65 -1.05 8.01 11.97
CA ILE A 65 -0.46 9.31 12.31
C ILE A 65 -0.62 10.32 11.17
N ASP A 66 -0.49 11.61 11.47
CA ASP A 66 -0.38 12.65 10.43
C ASP A 66 0.85 12.37 9.56
N ILE A 67 0.67 12.35 8.23
CA ILE A 67 1.75 12.08 7.27
C ILE A 67 2.94 13.03 7.45
N LYS A 68 2.72 14.25 7.94
CA LYS A 68 3.78 15.22 8.24
C LYS A 68 4.79 14.71 9.25
N LYS A 69 4.39 13.79 10.15
CA LYS A 69 5.22 13.18 11.19
C LYS A 69 5.98 11.94 10.71
N VAL A 70 5.64 11.40 9.54
CA VAL A 70 6.30 10.21 8.97
C VAL A 70 7.75 10.56 8.60
N LYS A 71 8.71 9.73 9.02
CA LYS A 71 10.11 9.89 8.67
C LYS A 71 10.43 9.21 7.35
N LYS A 72 11.49 9.65 6.70
CA LYS A 72 12.02 9.05 5.48
C LYS A 72 12.51 7.60 5.72
N LEU A 73 12.43 6.80 4.68
CA LEU A 73 13.17 5.53 4.63
C LEU A 73 14.64 5.80 4.29
N ASP A 74 15.51 4.93 4.80
CA ASP A 74 16.94 4.90 4.53
C ASP A 74 17.47 3.46 4.60
N ASP A 75 18.74 3.25 4.30
CA ASP A 75 19.40 1.94 4.29
C ASP A 75 19.42 1.22 5.65
N LYS A 76 19.25 1.97 6.76
CA LYS A 76 19.25 1.43 8.12
C LYS A 76 17.87 0.97 8.56
N ASN A 77 16.83 1.54 7.96
CA ASN A 77 15.45 1.30 8.39
C ASN A 77 14.57 0.61 7.34
N TYR A 78 15.09 0.36 6.13
CA TYR A 78 14.48 -0.48 5.10
C TYR A 78 15.52 -1.52 4.65
N ILE A 79 15.41 -2.73 5.19
CA ILE A 79 16.38 -3.82 5.00
C ILE A 79 15.65 -5.03 4.42
N PRO A 80 15.61 -5.18 3.09
CA PRO A 80 14.99 -6.32 2.44
C PRO A 80 15.61 -7.64 2.87
N SER A 81 14.76 -8.63 3.18
CA SER A 81 15.21 -9.96 3.59
C SER A 81 14.05 -10.97 3.65
N ASN A 82 14.37 -12.25 3.63
CA ASN A 82 13.43 -13.35 3.83
C ASN A 82 12.37 -13.52 2.72
N LEU A 83 11.31 -14.30 3.01
CA LEU A 83 10.25 -14.73 2.08
C LEU A 83 9.02 -13.81 2.16
N THR A 84 8.05 -14.05 1.26
CA THR A 84 6.89 -13.18 1.03
C THR A 84 5.59 -13.79 1.56
N PRO A 85 5.21 -13.56 2.85
CA PRO A 85 3.92 -13.96 3.40
C PRO A 85 2.84 -12.93 3.08
N LEU A 86 2.53 -12.76 1.80
CA LEU A 86 1.68 -11.66 1.31
C LEU A 86 0.27 -11.74 1.89
N TRP A 87 -0.34 -12.93 1.89
CA TRP A 87 -1.72 -13.07 2.39
C TRP A 87 -1.82 -12.83 3.88
N ASP A 88 -0.83 -13.26 4.65
CA ASP A 88 -0.77 -13.00 6.08
C ASP A 88 -0.59 -11.51 6.34
N ALA A 89 0.28 -10.84 5.60
CA ALA A 89 0.51 -9.41 5.73
C ALA A 89 -0.74 -8.59 5.39
N VAL A 90 -1.43 -8.93 4.28
CA VAL A 90 -2.67 -8.26 3.87
C VAL A 90 -3.79 -8.53 4.87
N GLY A 91 -4.02 -9.80 5.22
CA GLY A 91 -5.10 -10.20 6.13
C GLY A 91 -4.97 -9.55 7.51
N ASN A 92 -3.77 -9.63 8.10
CA ASN A 92 -3.49 -9.04 9.41
C ASN A 92 -3.60 -7.51 9.39
N THR A 93 -3.15 -6.85 8.31
CA THR A 93 -3.27 -5.40 8.19
C THR A 93 -4.73 -4.97 8.03
N ILE A 94 -5.56 -5.69 7.25
CA ILE A 94 -6.99 -5.40 7.15
C ILE A 94 -7.68 -5.56 8.52
N GLN A 95 -7.33 -6.59 9.28
CA GLN A 95 -7.90 -6.81 10.61
C GLN A 95 -7.52 -5.71 11.62
N GLU A 96 -6.31 -5.18 11.53
CA GLU A 96 -5.86 -4.06 12.36
C GLU A 96 -6.79 -2.84 12.23
N PHE A 97 -7.17 -2.52 11.00
CA PHE A 97 -8.02 -1.36 10.69
C PHE A 97 -9.48 -1.76 10.47
N ALA A 98 -9.93 -2.90 11.01
CA ALA A 98 -11.22 -3.50 10.70
C ALA A 98 -12.44 -2.58 10.93
N LYS A 99 -12.33 -1.62 11.86
CA LYS A 99 -13.39 -0.66 12.20
C LYS A 99 -13.30 0.66 11.44
N ASP A 100 -12.19 0.92 10.73
CA ASP A 100 -12.00 2.16 10.00
C ASP A 100 -12.85 2.16 8.72
N LYS A 101 -13.33 3.35 8.33
CA LYS A 101 -14.10 3.57 7.10
C LYS A 101 -13.29 4.43 6.14
N ASP A 102 -13.63 4.32 4.86
CA ASP A 102 -13.04 5.14 3.80
C ASP A 102 -11.50 5.10 3.82
N VAL A 103 -10.93 3.89 3.91
CA VAL A 103 -9.47 3.67 3.87
C VAL A 103 -9.03 3.45 2.44
N PHE A 104 -7.91 4.07 2.06
CA PHE A 104 -7.18 3.72 0.85
C PHE A 104 -6.02 2.80 1.20
N PHE A 105 -6.15 1.52 0.87
CA PHE A 105 -5.18 0.48 1.17
C PHE A 105 -4.29 0.22 -0.06
N ILE A 106 -2.99 0.46 0.09
CA ILE A 106 -2.00 0.32 -0.98
C ILE A 106 -1.09 -0.85 -0.64
N ILE A 107 -0.92 -1.78 -1.57
CA ILE A 107 -0.01 -2.92 -1.49
C ILE A 107 1.08 -2.70 -2.55
N LEU A 108 2.34 -2.66 -2.14
CA LEU A 108 3.48 -2.62 -3.04
C LEU A 108 4.39 -3.81 -2.76
N THR A 109 4.56 -4.67 -3.76
CA THR A 109 5.41 -5.86 -3.72
C THR A 109 6.07 -6.10 -5.07
N ASP A 110 7.27 -6.65 -5.07
CA ASP A 110 7.95 -7.12 -6.28
C ASP A 110 7.91 -8.64 -6.43
N GLY A 111 7.39 -9.32 -5.41
CA GLY A 111 7.29 -10.77 -5.32
C GLY A 111 5.86 -11.28 -5.36
N TYR A 112 5.75 -12.60 -5.47
CA TYR A 112 4.50 -13.33 -5.36
C TYR A 112 4.42 -14.06 -4.01
N GLU A 113 3.19 -14.38 -3.60
CA GLU A 113 2.92 -15.16 -2.39
C GLU A 113 3.70 -16.48 -2.34
N ASN A 114 4.46 -16.71 -1.28
CA ASN A 114 5.23 -17.95 -1.15
C ASN A 114 5.42 -18.45 0.30
N PHE A 115 4.85 -17.80 1.31
CA PHE A 115 5.13 -18.16 2.69
C PHE A 115 3.97 -17.97 3.69
N SER A 116 2.79 -17.56 3.28
CA SER A 116 1.65 -17.35 4.19
C SER A 116 1.18 -18.65 4.85
N LYS A 117 0.85 -18.58 6.14
CA LYS A 117 0.42 -19.70 6.97
C LYS A 117 -0.96 -19.50 7.57
N GLU A 118 -1.35 -18.26 7.86
CA GLU A 118 -2.60 -17.91 8.54
C GLU A 118 -3.74 -17.69 7.55
N PHE A 119 -3.46 -16.97 6.45
CA PHE A 119 -4.44 -16.62 5.44
C PHE A 119 -4.18 -17.31 4.12
N LYS A 120 -5.28 -17.68 3.46
CA LYS A 120 -5.30 -18.10 2.05
C LYS A 120 -5.96 -17.02 1.21
N ALA A 121 -5.67 -16.97 -0.09
CA ALA A 121 -6.25 -15.99 -1.02
C ALA A 121 -7.77 -15.85 -0.90
N ALA A 122 -8.52 -16.97 -0.75
CA ALA A 122 -9.96 -16.93 -0.60
C ALA A 122 -10.44 -16.22 0.67
N ALA A 123 -9.67 -16.28 1.77
CA ALA A 123 -10.00 -15.55 3.00
C ALA A 123 -9.71 -14.06 2.85
N VAL A 124 -8.57 -13.70 2.26
CA VAL A 124 -8.20 -12.32 1.95
C VAL A 124 -9.23 -11.69 1.01
N LYS A 125 -9.67 -12.42 -0.04
CA LYS A 125 -10.72 -11.95 -0.96
C LYS A 125 -12.01 -11.58 -0.24
N ARG A 126 -12.44 -12.40 0.73
CA ARG A 126 -13.64 -12.10 1.52
C ARG A 126 -13.45 -10.83 2.36
N LEU A 127 -12.29 -10.65 2.98
CA LEU A 127 -11.98 -9.43 3.75
C LEU A 127 -11.99 -8.19 2.85
N ILE A 128 -11.33 -8.23 1.70
CA ILE A 128 -11.30 -7.13 0.73
C ILE A 128 -12.72 -6.79 0.28
N THR A 129 -13.49 -7.79 -0.17
CA THR A 129 -14.89 -7.59 -0.61
C THR A 129 -15.76 -6.98 0.49
N ASP A 130 -15.61 -7.43 1.74
CA ASP A 130 -16.33 -6.84 2.88
C ASP A 130 -15.97 -5.37 3.08
N LYS A 131 -14.67 -5.05 3.05
CA LYS A 131 -14.18 -3.68 3.25
C LYS A 131 -14.62 -2.74 2.14
N GLU A 132 -14.58 -3.17 0.89
CA GLU A 132 -15.08 -2.37 -0.24
C GLU A 132 -16.58 -2.10 -0.14
N LYS A 133 -17.39 -3.15 0.12
CA LYS A 133 -18.85 -3.04 0.11
C LYS A 133 -19.42 -2.33 1.33
N ASN A 134 -18.88 -2.63 2.52
CA ASN A 134 -19.51 -2.23 3.78
C ASN A 134 -18.78 -1.08 4.49
N PHE A 135 -17.51 -0.81 4.15
CA PHE A 135 -16.68 0.18 4.83
C PHE A 135 -16.13 1.27 3.91
N GLY A 136 -16.40 1.21 2.60
CA GLY A 136 -15.96 2.21 1.63
C GLY A 136 -14.46 2.20 1.34
N TRP A 137 -13.77 1.10 1.63
CA TRP A 137 -12.34 0.99 1.34
C TRP A 137 -12.08 0.95 -0.16
N LYS A 138 -10.89 1.44 -0.53
CA LYS A 138 -10.34 1.32 -1.87
C LYS A 138 -9.01 0.57 -1.78
N PHE A 139 -8.75 -0.29 -2.75
CA PHE A 139 -7.52 -1.08 -2.79
C PHE A 139 -6.74 -0.77 -4.06
N LEU A 140 -5.42 -0.64 -3.93
CA LEU A 140 -4.47 -0.51 -5.02
C LEU A 140 -3.37 -1.55 -4.83
N TYR A 141 -3.14 -2.37 -5.84
CA TYR A 141 -2.09 -3.36 -5.87
C TYR A 141 -1.03 -3.00 -6.91
N LEU A 142 0.21 -2.95 -6.47
CA LEU A 142 1.38 -2.68 -7.31
C LEU A 142 2.30 -3.89 -7.24
N GLY A 143 2.43 -4.60 -8.35
CA GLY A 143 3.18 -5.85 -8.45
C GLY A 143 4.12 -5.88 -9.64
N ALA A 144 5.33 -6.49 -9.49
CA ALA A 144 6.38 -6.40 -10.50
C ALA A 144 6.25 -7.41 -11.64
N ASP A 145 5.62 -8.55 -11.43
CA ASP A 145 5.57 -9.64 -12.39
C ASP A 145 4.17 -10.21 -12.66
N VAL A 146 4.09 -11.19 -13.56
CA VAL A 146 2.84 -11.86 -13.91
C VAL A 146 2.24 -12.61 -12.72
N GLY A 147 3.07 -13.16 -11.83
CA GLY A 147 2.61 -13.84 -10.62
C GLY A 147 1.90 -12.88 -9.66
N SER A 148 2.44 -11.68 -9.47
CA SER A 148 1.82 -10.65 -8.64
C SER A 148 0.49 -10.13 -9.20
N PHE A 149 0.31 -10.09 -10.52
CA PHE A 149 -0.99 -9.83 -11.15
C PHE A 149 -2.01 -10.92 -10.85
N HIS A 150 -1.57 -12.18 -10.95
CA HIS A 150 -2.42 -13.32 -10.61
C HIS A 150 -2.83 -13.26 -9.14
N ASP A 151 -1.93 -12.85 -8.26
CA ASP A 151 -2.22 -12.65 -6.84
C ASP A 151 -3.29 -11.57 -6.64
N ALA A 152 -3.16 -10.38 -7.26
CA ALA A 152 -4.16 -9.32 -7.20
C ALA A 152 -5.56 -9.81 -7.67
N GLN A 153 -5.62 -10.51 -8.80
CA GLN A 153 -6.86 -11.08 -9.33
C GLN A 153 -7.46 -12.13 -8.40
N SER A 154 -6.63 -13.01 -7.82
CA SER A 154 -7.08 -14.07 -6.92
C SER A 154 -7.81 -13.54 -5.69
N VAL A 155 -7.42 -12.37 -5.20
CA VAL A 155 -8.06 -11.68 -4.07
C VAL A 155 -9.08 -10.63 -4.48
N GLY A 156 -9.31 -10.45 -5.79
CA GLY A 156 -10.36 -9.59 -6.32
C GLY A 156 -10.05 -8.09 -6.33
N ILE A 157 -8.77 -7.70 -6.23
CA ILE A 157 -8.37 -6.28 -6.37
C ILE A 157 -8.40 -5.92 -7.85
N GLY A 158 -9.36 -5.06 -8.23
CA GLY A 158 -9.54 -4.63 -9.61
C GLY A 158 -8.51 -3.59 -10.05
N LEU A 159 -8.04 -2.73 -9.15
CA LEU A 159 -7.07 -1.71 -9.44
C LEU A 159 -5.65 -2.23 -9.15
N HIS A 160 -4.92 -2.56 -10.21
CA HIS A 160 -3.55 -3.05 -10.10
C HIS A 160 -2.67 -2.48 -11.21
N PHE A 161 -1.42 -2.19 -10.88
CA PHE A 161 -0.41 -1.68 -11.81
C PHE A 161 0.85 -2.54 -11.78
N LYS A 162 1.50 -2.63 -12.93
CA LYS A 162 2.79 -3.28 -13.03
C LYS A 162 3.88 -2.37 -12.44
N VAL A 163 4.62 -2.91 -11.48
CA VAL A 163 5.84 -2.28 -10.97
C VAL A 163 6.98 -2.59 -11.95
N ASP A 164 7.69 -1.56 -12.39
CA ASP A 164 8.96 -1.72 -13.06
C ASP A 164 10.08 -1.50 -12.04
N LYS A 165 10.80 -2.59 -11.71
CA LYS A 165 11.93 -2.54 -10.77
C LYS A 165 13.05 -1.62 -11.24
N SER A 166 13.19 -1.43 -12.56
CA SER A 166 14.16 -0.51 -13.15
C SER A 166 13.69 0.95 -13.12
N ASN A 167 12.41 1.19 -12.80
CA ASN A 167 11.81 2.52 -12.75
C ASN A 167 10.79 2.66 -11.59
N MET A 168 11.24 2.41 -10.37
CA MET A 168 10.40 2.58 -9.18
C MET A 168 9.89 4.02 -9.00
N GLY A 169 10.60 5.00 -9.58
CA GLY A 169 10.17 6.40 -9.57
C GLY A 169 8.80 6.60 -10.21
N GLU A 170 8.53 5.96 -11.35
CA GLU A 170 7.24 6.01 -12.04
C GLU A 170 6.14 5.31 -11.21
N THR A 171 6.47 4.18 -10.61
CA THR A 171 5.56 3.48 -9.70
C THR A 171 5.11 4.37 -8.54
N TYR A 172 6.05 5.04 -7.88
CA TYR A 172 5.72 5.95 -6.78
C TYR A 172 5.04 7.23 -7.23
N ALA A 173 5.29 7.72 -8.45
CA ALA A 173 4.53 8.83 -9.03
C ALA A 173 3.06 8.44 -9.23
N CYS A 174 2.79 7.23 -9.72
CA CYS A 174 1.43 6.69 -9.82
C CYS A 174 0.75 6.59 -8.44
N VAL A 175 1.45 6.08 -7.43
CA VAL A 175 0.95 6.04 -6.04
C VAL A 175 0.63 7.44 -5.54
N SER A 176 1.53 8.39 -5.75
CA SER A 176 1.37 9.78 -5.30
C SER A 176 0.16 10.45 -5.94
N GLN A 177 -0.05 10.22 -7.24
CA GLN A 177 -1.23 10.72 -7.95
C GLN A 177 -2.51 10.07 -7.41
N SER A 178 -2.54 8.76 -7.26
CA SER A 178 -3.70 8.02 -6.73
C SER A 178 -4.08 8.49 -5.31
N VAL A 179 -3.08 8.71 -4.45
CA VAL A 179 -3.31 9.27 -3.11
C VAL A 179 -3.82 10.71 -3.17
N SER A 180 -3.31 11.50 -4.12
CA SER A 180 -3.76 12.88 -4.32
C SER A 180 -5.22 12.94 -4.76
N ASP A 181 -5.62 12.09 -5.70
CA ASP A 181 -7.00 11.99 -6.18
C ASP A 181 -7.94 11.53 -5.06
N TYR A 182 -7.51 10.51 -4.30
CA TYR A 182 -8.25 10.05 -3.14
C TYR A 182 -8.46 11.15 -2.08
N ARG A 183 -7.44 11.95 -1.80
CA ARG A 183 -7.54 13.09 -0.87
C ARG A 183 -8.52 14.15 -1.34
N ASP A 184 -8.55 14.40 -2.64
CA ASP A 184 -9.39 15.45 -3.24
C ASP A 184 -10.85 15.01 -3.40
N THR A 185 -11.07 13.76 -3.80
CA THR A 185 -12.39 13.27 -4.21
C THR A 185 -12.98 12.19 -3.29
N GLY A 186 -12.12 11.47 -2.55
CA GLY A 186 -12.47 10.26 -1.81
C GLY A 186 -12.59 9.03 -2.70
N ASP A 187 -12.18 9.16 -3.96
CA ASP A 187 -12.15 8.07 -4.94
C ASP A 187 -10.81 8.06 -5.68
N ILE A 188 -10.52 6.97 -6.39
CA ILE A 188 -9.31 6.80 -7.18
C ILE A 188 -9.71 6.92 -8.64
N LYS A 189 -9.13 7.89 -9.34
CA LYS A 189 -9.30 8.01 -10.79
C LYS A 189 -8.32 7.06 -11.47
N TYR A 190 -8.84 6.21 -12.31
CA TYR A 190 -8.06 5.34 -13.18
C TYR A 190 -8.07 5.93 -14.59
N GLU A 191 -6.91 6.36 -15.07
CA GLU A 191 -6.70 6.57 -16.50
C GLU A 191 -5.86 5.38 -17.01
N ASP A 192 -6.49 4.50 -17.78
CA ASP A 192 -5.78 3.50 -18.57
C ASP A 192 -4.84 4.23 -19.53
N LYS A 193 -3.59 4.39 -19.14
CA LYS A 193 -2.55 4.76 -20.11
C LYS A 193 -2.30 3.51 -20.98
N LYS A 194 -2.98 3.51 -22.14
CA LYS A 194 -2.76 2.55 -23.22
C LYS A 194 -1.32 2.62 -23.73
#